data_ade90b35c24e556d4732cf69b1db477e
#
_entry.id   ade90b35c24e556d4732cf69b1db477e
#
_cell.length_a   1.000
_cell.length_b   1.000
_cell.length_c   1.000
_cell.angle_alpha   90.00
_cell.angle_beta   90.00
_cell.angle_gamma   90.00
#
_symmetry.space_group_name_H-M   'P 1'
#
loop_
_entity.id
_entity.type
_entity.pdbx_description
1 polymer ?
#
loop_
_entity_poly.entity_id
_entity_poly.type
_entity_poly.pdbx_seq_one_letter_code
_entity_poly.pdbx_strand_id
1 'polypeptide(L)'
;PNVGKSSLTNALLGVERNIVTPVAGTTRDSIHTRYNKFGMDFYLVDTAGMRKKGKVTEDLEFYSVMRSIRAIENSDVCVLMLDAEQGLESQDLNIHNLIVRNRKGCVIVVNKWDLIEKGNNTMKEWREFLMKKLAPFNDIPIIFTSVLNKQRILEVLQTAVRVFQSRKRRIPTSEFNDYILPVI
;
A
#
# COMPACT_ATOMS: atom_id res chain seq x y z
N PRO A 1 0.40 -14.48 -1.04
CA PRO A 1 0.12 -14.91 0.32
C PRO A 1 1.11 -14.40 1.36
N ASN A 2 2.42 -14.66 1.27
CA ASN A 2 3.39 -14.29 2.32
C ASN A 2 4.28 -13.08 1.94
N VAL A 3 3.75 -12.08 1.28
CA VAL A 3 4.47 -10.87 0.84
C VAL A 3 4.97 -9.98 2.00
N GLY A 4 4.62 -10.29 3.26
CA GLY A 4 5.10 -9.57 4.44
C GLY A 4 4.17 -8.49 4.98
N LYS A 5 2.86 -8.47 4.63
CA LYS A 5 1.89 -7.48 5.14
C LYS A 5 1.87 -7.42 6.66
N SER A 6 1.70 -8.57 7.32
CA SER A 6 1.69 -8.65 8.80
C SER A 6 3.02 -8.20 9.41
N SER A 7 4.13 -8.54 8.74
CA SER A 7 5.46 -8.14 9.19
C SER A 7 5.66 -6.62 9.09
N LEU A 8 5.20 -6.00 8.00
CA LEU A 8 5.24 -4.54 7.84
C LEU A 8 4.43 -3.84 8.93
N THR A 9 3.18 -4.27 9.14
CA THR A 9 2.33 -3.67 10.17
C THR A 9 2.93 -3.86 11.57
N ASN A 10 3.44 -5.06 11.87
CA ASN A 10 4.10 -5.30 13.15
C ASN A 10 5.38 -4.46 13.31
N ALA A 11 6.16 -4.29 12.26
CA ALA A 11 7.34 -3.43 12.29
C ALA A 11 6.96 -1.95 12.51
N LEU A 12 5.90 -1.47 11.88
CA LEU A 12 5.39 -0.10 12.05
C LEU A 12 4.80 0.14 13.44
N LEU A 13 4.05 -0.82 13.97
CA LEU A 13 3.41 -0.72 15.29
C LEU A 13 4.37 -1.05 16.43
N GLY A 14 5.33 -1.95 16.20
CA GLY A 14 6.27 -2.47 17.20
C GLY A 14 7.50 -1.60 17.46
N VAL A 15 7.71 -0.52 16.70
CA VAL A 15 8.84 0.41 16.89
C VAL A 15 8.76 1.18 18.21
N GLU A 16 7.60 1.18 18.88
CA GLU A 16 7.43 1.48 20.31
C GLU A 16 6.03 1.07 20.79
N ARG A 17 5.97 0.47 22.00
CA ARG A 17 4.76 0.01 22.67
C ARG A 17 3.92 1.18 23.22
N ASN A 18 3.38 2.06 22.36
CA ASN A 18 2.43 3.04 22.87
C ASN A 18 1.26 3.27 21.91
N ILE A 19 0.10 2.90 22.45
CA ILE A 19 -1.25 3.34 22.10
C ILE A 19 -1.76 2.87 20.72
N VAL A 20 -2.11 1.61 20.66
CA VAL A 20 -3.12 1.11 19.74
C VAL A 20 -4.46 1.18 20.49
N THR A 21 -5.20 2.24 20.33
CA THR A 21 -6.60 2.28 20.75
C THR A 21 -7.45 1.75 19.59
N PRO A 22 -8.12 0.60 19.73
CA PRO A 22 -9.17 0.22 18.79
C PRO A 22 -10.28 1.25 18.92
N VAL A 23 -10.62 1.93 17.83
CA VAL A 23 -11.81 2.78 17.81
C VAL A 23 -13.02 1.86 17.82
N ALA A 24 -13.68 1.75 18.98
CA ALA A 24 -14.95 1.06 19.10
C ALA A 24 -16.03 1.89 18.40
N GLY A 25 -16.74 1.30 17.43
CA GLY A 25 -17.92 1.95 16.84
C GLY A 25 -18.11 1.74 15.34
N THR A 26 -17.21 1.06 14.64
CA THR A 26 -17.44 0.67 13.26
C THR A 26 -17.75 -0.82 13.18
N THR A 27 -18.77 -1.15 12.42
CA THR A 27 -19.33 -2.49 12.15
C THR A 27 -18.30 -3.62 12.19
N ARG A 28 -18.69 -4.75 12.71
CA ARG A 28 -18.02 -6.00 13.12
C ARG A 28 -16.78 -6.51 12.33
N ASP A 29 -16.32 -5.88 11.24
CA ASP A 29 -15.41 -6.49 10.29
C ASP A 29 -14.12 -5.71 9.92
N SER A 30 -13.92 -4.46 10.33
CA SER A 30 -12.66 -3.76 10.05
C SER A 30 -12.08 -3.10 11.31
N ILE A 31 -10.89 -3.52 11.71
CA ILE A 31 -10.17 -2.89 12.82
C ILE A 31 -9.28 -1.80 12.24
N HIS A 32 -9.58 -0.56 12.61
CA HIS A 32 -8.76 0.60 12.30
C HIS A 32 -7.79 0.82 13.46
N THR A 33 -6.51 0.87 13.16
CA THR A 33 -5.48 1.16 14.16
C THR A 33 -4.91 2.55 13.89
N ARG A 34 -5.05 3.47 14.85
CA ARG A 34 -4.47 4.81 14.72
C ARG A 34 -2.95 4.74 14.81
N TYR A 35 -2.28 5.40 13.89
CA TYR A 35 -0.85 5.62 13.88
C TYR A 35 -0.59 7.10 14.06
N ASN A 36 0.05 7.47 15.19
CA ASN A 36 0.39 8.87 15.48
C ASN A 36 1.85 8.93 15.93
N LYS A 37 2.77 9.00 14.97
CA LYS A 37 4.21 9.05 15.20
C LYS A 37 4.92 9.84 14.08
N PHE A 38 6.10 10.37 14.39
CA PHE A 38 6.94 11.09 13.42
C PHE A 38 6.21 12.22 12.68
N GLY A 39 5.29 12.91 13.35
CA GLY A 39 4.48 13.98 12.74
C GLY A 39 3.40 13.49 11.78
N MET A 40 3.14 12.19 11.70
CA MET A 40 2.09 11.59 10.88
C MET A 40 0.94 11.10 11.77
N ASP A 41 -0.31 11.42 11.39
CA ASP A 41 -1.52 10.96 12.09
C ASP A 41 -2.53 10.41 11.08
N PHE A 42 -2.76 9.10 11.11
CA PHE A 42 -3.68 8.41 10.22
C PHE A 42 -4.13 7.06 10.79
N TYR A 43 -5.07 6.41 10.12
CA TYR A 43 -5.55 5.08 10.49
C TYR A 43 -5.03 4.02 9.53
N LEU A 44 -4.50 2.94 10.09
CA LEU A 44 -4.21 1.70 9.35
C LEU A 44 -5.49 0.86 9.31
N VAL A 45 -5.96 0.56 8.11
CA VAL A 45 -7.18 -0.23 7.86
C VAL A 45 -6.82 -1.70 7.71
N ASP A 46 -7.69 -2.60 8.20
CA ASP A 46 -7.57 -4.06 8.10
C ASP A 46 -6.38 -4.68 8.86
N THR A 47 -6.07 -4.13 10.03
CA THR A 47 -5.03 -4.71 10.90
C THR A 47 -5.48 -5.98 11.62
N ALA A 48 -6.77 -6.33 11.62
CA ALA A 48 -7.34 -7.50 12.31
C ALA A 48 -6.99 -8.84 11.68
N GLY A 49 -6.92 -8.89 10.36
CA GLY A 49 -6.49 -10.09 9.64
C GLY A 49 -5.08 -10.55 10.02
N MET A 50 -4.31 -9.69 10.65
CA MET A 50 -2.93 -9.93 11.06
C MET A 50 -2.79 -10.56 12.44
N ARG A 51 -3.83 -10.51 13.31
CA ARG A 51 -3.77 -11.01 14.69
C ARG A 51 -4.28 -12.44 14.87
N LYS A 52 -5.05 -12.99 13.93
CA LYS A 52 -5.58 -14.35 14.03
C LYS A 52 -4.85 -15.30 13.08
N LYS A 53 -3.79 -15.93 13.56
CA LYS A 53 -3.32 -17.22 13.03
C LYS A 53 -4.26 -18.31 13.59
N GLY A 54 -5.37 -18.56 12.90
CA GLY A 54 -6.31 -19.66 13.20
C GLY A 54 -6.50 -20.51 11.96
N LYS A 55 -6.62 -21.82 12.12
CA LYS A 55 -6.92 -22.81 11.09
C LYS A 55 -8.12 -22.36 10.26
N VAL A 56 -7.97 -22.38 8.96
CA VAL A 56 -9.03 -21.96 8.05
C VAL A 56 -9.12 -22.89 6.84
N THR A 57 -10.35 -23.31 6.57
CA THR A 57 -10.80 -24.17 5.49
C THR A 57 -11.34 -23.36 4.30
N GLU A 58 -11.60 -23.98 3.18
CA GLU A 58 -11.84 -23.56 1.80
C GLU A 58 -12.74 -22.33 1.49
N ASP A 59 -13.52 -21.83 2.43
CA ASP A 59 -14.32 -20.59 2.25
C ASP A 59 -13.49 -19.29 2.28
N LEU A 60 -12.18 -19.42 2.43
CA LEU A 60 -11.25 -18.33 2.72
C LEU A 60 -10.94 -17.39 1.58
N GLU A 61 -10.91 -17.88 0.34
CA GLU A 61 -10.55 -17.03 -0.80
C GLU A 61 -11.62 -15.96 -1.03
N PHE A 62 -12.90 -16.35 -0.99
CA PHE A 62 -14.01 -15.41 -1.15
C PHE A 62 -14.02 -14.35 -0.04
N TYR A 63 -13.89 -14.77 1.23
CA TYR A 63 -13.82 -13.83 2.36
C TYR A 63 -12.58 -12.94 2.32
N SER A 64 -11.45 -13.45 1.81
CA SER A 64 -10.23 -12.66 1.63
C SER A 64 -10.40 -11.57 0.58
N VAL A 65 -11.03 -11.89 -0.56
CA VAL A 65 -11.33 -10.93 -1.62
C VAL A 65 -12.31 -9.86 -1.14
N MET A 66 -13.42 -10.25 -0.50
CA MET A 66 -14.40 -9.30 0.04
C MET A 66 -13.81 -8.39 1.10
N ARG A 67 -12.90 -8.90 1.95
CA ARG A 67 -12.18 -8.09 2.93
C ARG A 67 -11.26 -7.08 2.23
N SER A 68 -10.55 -7.50 1.19
CA SER A 68 -9.68 -6.62 0.42
C SER A 68 -10.48 -5.50 -0.26
N ILE A 69 -11.65 -5.81 -0.81
CA ILE A 69 -12.54 -4.80 -1.41
C ILE A 69 -12.98 -3.79 -0.36
N ARG A 70 -13.48 -4.24 0.80
CA ARG A 70 -13.89 -3.35 1.89
C ARG A 70 -12.74 -2.49 2.42
N ALA A 71 -11.54 -3.06 2.53
CA ALA A 71 -10.36 -2.31 2.96
C ALA A 71 -10.01 -1.21 1.94
N ILE A 72 -10.09 -1.50 0.64
CA ILE A 72 -9.89 -0.52 -0.43
C ILE A 72 -10.94 0.59 -0.35
N GLU A 73 -12.23 0.24 -0.24
CA GLU A 73 -13.34 1.19 -0.17
C GLU A 73 -13.22 2.15 1.02
N ASN A 74 -12.76 1.66 2.16
CA ASN A 74 -12.62 2.41 3.41
C ASN A 74 -11.26 3.10 3.60
N SER A 75 -10.39 3.11 2.59
CA SER A 75 -9.09 3.77 2.66
C SER A 75 -8.98 4.93 1.67
N ASP A 76 -8.11 5.89 1.96
CA ASP A 76 -7.75 6.97 1.04
C ASP A 76 -6.58 6.59 0.15
N VAL A 77 -5.61 5.84 0.71
CA VAL A 77 -4.42 5.35 0.03
C VAL A 77 -4.21 3.88 0.37
N CYS A 78 -3.98 3.08 -0.65
CA CYS A 78 -3.68 1.66 -0.54
C CYS A 78 -2.18 1.41 -0.70
N VAL A 79 -1.62 0.55 0.14
CA VAL A 79 -0.26 0.05 0.01
C VAL A 79 -0.33 -1.36 -0.58
N LEU A 80 0.01 -1.49 -1.86
CA LEU A 80 0.08 -2.78 -2.55
C LEU A 80 1.48 -3.38 -2.35
N MET A 81 1.55 -4.48 -1.63
CA MET A 81 2.81 -5.17 -1.36
C MET A 81 3.04 -6.32 -2.34
N LEU A 82 4.20 -6.33 -2.97
CA LEU A 82 4.70 -7.37 -3.86
C LEU A 82 5.87 -8.10 -3.19
N ASP A 83 6.03 -9.37 -3.52
CA ASP A 83 7.19 -10.16 -3.16
C ASP A 83 8.24 -10.05 -4.27
N ALA A 84 9.46 -9.61 -3.93
CA ALA A 84 10.51 -9.45 -4.92
C ALA A 84 10.94 -10.76 -5.59
N GLU A 85 10.80 -11.90 -4.89
CA GLU A 85 11.14 -13.21 -5.45
C GLU A 85 10.06 -13.74 -6.40
N GLN A 86 8.76 -13.44 -6.12
CA GLN A 86 7.63 -13.91 -6.93
C GLN A 86 7.30 -12.97 -8.09
N GLY A 87 7.67 -11.69 -7.95
CA GLY A 87 7.37 -10.67 -8.92
C GLY A 87 5.92 -10.16 -8.85
N LEU A 88 5.40 -9.72 -9.99
CA LEU A 88 4.04 -9.21 -10.13
C LEU A 88 3.13 -10.33 -10.64
N GLU A 89 2.21 -10.77 -9.79
CA GLU A 89 1.25 -11.82 -10.11
C GLU A 89 -0.09 -11.26 -10.65
N SER A 90 -0.87 -12.12 -11.30
CA SER A 90 -2.21 -11.73 -11.82
C SER A 90 -3.14 -11.23 -10.72
N GLN A 91 -3.04 -11.77 -9.50
CA GLN A 91 -3.83 -11.32 -8.36
C GLN A 91 -3.46 -9.88 -7.95
N ASP A 92 -2.18 -9.52 -8.02
CA ASP A 92 -1.73 -8.17 -7.70
C ASP A 92 -2.26 -7.15 -8.71
N LEU A 93 -2.27 -7.51 -10.00
CA LEU A 93 -2.89 -6.70 -11.05
C LEU A 93 -4.39 -6.52 -10.83
N ASN A 94 -5.09 -7.56 -10.41
CA ASN A 94 -6.52 -7.45 -10.08
C ASN A 94 -6.76 -6.51 -8.91
N ILE A 95 -5.95 -6.59 -7.84
CA ILE A 95 -6.02 -5.68 -6.70
C ILE A 95 -5.69 -4.24 -7.13
N HIS A 96 -4.65 -4.05 -7.94
CA HIS A 96 -4.30 -2.74 -8.49
C HIS A 96 -5.46 -2.14 -9.28
N ASN A 97 -6.08 -2.91 -10.17
CA ASN A 97 -7.23 -2.47 -10.95
C ASN A 97 -8.42 -2.08 -10.06
N LEU A 98 -8.65 -2.80 -8.96
CA LEU A 98 -9.68 -2.45 -7.97
C LEU A 98 -9.36 -1.11 -7.28
N ILE A 99 -8.11 -0.88 -6.91
CA ILE A 99 -7.65 0.39 -6.31
C ILE A 99 -7.92 1.56 -7.27
N VAL A 100 -7.55 1.40 -8.55
CA VAL A 100 -7.77 2.41 -9.60
C VAL A 100 -9.26 2.67 -9.81
N ARG A 101 -10.08 1.62 -9.97
CA ARG A 101 -11.53 1.74 -10.16
C ARG A 101 -12.22 2.46 -8.99
N ASN A 102 -11.75 2.22 -7.77
CA ASN A 102 -12.22 2.91 -6.56
C ASN A 102 -11.60 4.30 -6.39
N ARG A 103 -10.80 4.78 -7.36
CA ARG A 103 -10.16 6.10 -7.34
C ARG A 103 -9.37 6.36 -6.06
N LYS A 104 -8.68 5.34 -5.55
CA LYS A 104 -7.84 5.46 -4.35
C LYS A 104 -6.39 5.78 -4.71
N GLY A 105 -5.66 6.40 -3.79
CA GLY A 105 -4.20 6.51 -3.93
C GLY A 105 -3.56 5.14 -3.85
N CYS A 106 -2.41 4.97 -4.51
CA CYS A 106 -1.67 3.71 -4.47
C CYS A 106 -0.19 3.98 -4.24
N VAL A 107 0.43 3.14 -3.42
CA VAL A 107 1.88 3.02 -3.26
C VAL A 107 2.23 1.56 -3.44
N ILE A 108 3.18 1.25 -4.31
CA ILE A 108 3.67 -0.12 -4.50
C ILE A 108 4.90 -0.32 -3.63
N VAL A 109 4.92 -1.41 -2.89
CA VAL A 109 6.03 -1.82 -2.04
C VAL A 109 6.54 -3.18 -2.50
N VAL A 110 7.74 -3.20 -3.06
CA VAL A 110 8.45 -4.43 -3.41
C VAL A 110 9.25 -4.86 -2.18
N ASN A 111 8.73 -5.84 -1.45
CA ASN A 111 9.32 -6.34 -0.21
C ASN A 111 10.23 -7.54 -0.47
N LYS A 112 11.02 -7.90 0.53
CA LYS A 112 12.08 -8.92 0.46
C LYS A 112 13.20 -8.55 -0.52
N TRP A 113 13.45 -7.26 -0.68
CA TRP A 113 14.47 -6.75 -1.59
C TRP A 113 15.89 -7.18 -1.20
N ASP A 114 16.09 -7.62 0.03
CA ASP A 114 17.34 -8.19 0.52
C ASP A 114 17.68 -9.55 -0.10
N LEU A 115 16.69 -10.29 -0.57
CA LEU A 115 16.86 -11.63 -1.18
C LEU A 115 17.21 -11.57 -2.67
N ILE A 116 17.07 -10.40 -3.31
CA ILE A 116 17.37 -10.24 -4.74
C ILE A 116 18.86 -10.00 -4.95
N GLU A 117 19.46 -10.73 -5.89
CA GLU A 117 20.82 -10.45 -6.38
C GLU A 117 20.84 -9.09 -7.07
N LYS A 118 21.73 -8.21 -6.61
CA LYS A 118 21.76 -6.82 -7.03
C LYS A 118 22.89 -6.57 -8.01
N GLY A 119 22.53 -6.32 -9.27
CA GLY A 119 23.40 -5.68 -10.24
C GLY A 119 23.23 -4.15 -10.24
N ASN A 120 24.01 -3.46 -11.06
CA ASN A 120 24.01 -1.98 -11.12
C ASN A 120 22.65 -1.38 -11.52
N ASN A 121 21.81 -2.11 -12.26
CA ASN A 121 20.55 -1.64 -12.82
C ASN A 121 19.31 -2.37 -12.29
N THR A 122 19.43 -3.35 -11.41
CA THR A 122 18.33 -4.23 -10.99
C THR A 122 17.09 -3.46 -10.52
N MET A 123 17.28 -2.42 -9.72
CA MET A 123 16.17 -1.59 -9.22
C MET A 123 15.49 -0.79 -10.34
N LYS A 124 16.26 -0.30 -11.31
CA LYS A 124 15.74 0.43 -12.47
C LYS A 124 14.93 -0.49 -13.38
N GLU A 125 15.46 -1.66 -13.69
CA GLU A 125 14.81 -2.70 -14.51
C GLU A 125 13.49 -3.15 -13.90
N TRP A 126 13.46 -3.38 -12.58
CA TRP A 126 12.24 -3.71 -11.84
C TRP A 126 11.19 -2.58 -11.93
N ARG A 127 11.62 -1.33 -11.79
CA ARG A 127 10.73 -0.18 -11.90
C ARG A 127 10.14 -0.07 -13.30
N GLU A 128 10.94 -0.18 -14.33
CA GLU A 128 10.51 -0.13 -15.74
C GLU A 128 9.56 -1.29 -16.07
N PHE A 129 9.83 -2.50 -15.58
CA PHE A 129 8.95 -3.65 -15.72
C PHE A 129 7.57 -3.37 -15.09
N LEU A 130 7.54 -2.89 -13.84
CA LEU A 130 6.29 -2.58 -13.15
C LEU A 130 5.52 -1.45 -13.87
N MET A 131 6.19 -0.37 -14.27
CA MET A 131 5.55 0.73 -15.00
C MET A 131 4.91 0.25 -16.30
N LYS A 132 5.59 -0.62 -17.05
CA LYS A 132 5.05 -1.21 -18.28
C LYS A 132 3.82 -2.08 -18.03
N LYS A 133 3.82 -2.85 -16.94
CA LYS A 133 2.71 -3.76 -16.59
C LYS A 133 1.49 -3.04 -16.04
N LEU A 134 1.69 -1.88 -15.39
CA LEU A 134 0.63 -1.09 -14.76
C LEU A 134 0.06 -0.01 -15.68
N ALA A 135 0.60 0.14 -16.90
CA ALA A 135 0.09 1.11 -17.87
C ALA A 135 -1.43 0.95 -18.09
N PRO A 136 -2.15 2.05 -18.30
CA PRO A 136 -1.70 3.44 -18.40
C PRO A 136 -1.47 4.15 -17.07
N PHE A 137 -1.80 3.56 -15.92
CA PHE A 137 -1.69 4.14 -14.59
C PHE A 137 -0.35 3.80 -13.95
N ASN A 138 0.74 4.33 -14.50
CA ASN A 138 2.11 3.99 -14.14
C ASN A 138 2.86 5.10 -13.38
N ASP A 139 2.18 6.16 -12.96
CA ASP A 139 2.70 7.27 -12.13
C ASP A 139 2.74 6.94 -10.64
N ILE A 140 2.61 5.66 -10.28
CA ILE A 140 2.51 5.18 -8.91
C ILE A 140 3.90 5.10 -8.28
N PRO A 141 4.10 5.65 -7.06
CA PRO A 141 5.36 5.49 -6.34
C PRO A 141 5.68 4.02 -6.05
N ILE A 142 6.92 3.62 -6.32
CA ILE A 142 7.43 2.27 -6.08
C ILE A 142 8.58 2.35 -5.09
N ILE A 143 8.46 1.62 -3.97
CA ILE A 143 9.46 1.57 -2.90
C ILE A 143 9.95 0.13 -2.75
N PHE A 144 11.25 -0.04 -2.74
CA PHE A 144 11.89 -1.34 -2.50
C PHE A 144 12.28 -1.45 -1.02
N THR A 145 11.74 -2.45 -0.32
CA THR A 145 11.90 -2.60 1.13
C THR A 145 12.45 -3.96 1.51
N SER A 146 13.07 -4.02 2.67
CA SER A 146 13.22 -5.26 3.44
C SER A 146 12.60 -5.04 4.82
N VAL A 147 11.40 -5.57 5.00
CA VAL A 147 10.70 -5.45 6.29
C VAL A 147 11.46 -6.20 7.38
N LEU A 148 12.07 -7.33 7.06
CA LEU A 148 12.88 -8.12 8.00
C LEU A 148 14.05 -7.29 8.53
N ASN A 149 14.76 -6.60 7.66
CA ASN A 149 15.93 -5.76 7.99
C ASN A 149 15.51 -4.31 8.33
N LYS A 150 14.22 -4.01 8.45
CA LYS A 150 13.66 -2.68 8.74
C LYS A 150 14.12 -1.59 7.75
N GLN A 151 14.44 -1.96 6.51
CA GLN A 151 14.91 -1.01 5.50
C GLN A 151 13.73 -0.32 4.82
N ARG A 152 13.75 1.01 4.79
CA ARG A 152 12.79 1.90 4.11
C ARG A 152 11.32 1.75 4.52
N ILE A 153 11.02 1.13 5.67
CA ILE A 153 9.63 0.95 6.12
C ILE A 153 8.95 2.29 6.46
N LEU A 154 9.69 3.26 7.00
CA LEU A 154 9.16 4.59 7.29
C LEU A 154 8.88 5.38 6.00
N GLU A 155 9.71 5.20 4.96
CA GLU A 155 9.53 5.81 3.65
C GLU A 155 8.18 5.41 3.01
N VAL A 156 7.69 4.19 3.27
CA VAL A 156 6.36 3.73 2.82
C VAL A 156 5.27 4.65 3.37
N LEU A 157 5.30 4.94 4.68
CA LEU A 157 4.31 5.80 5.31
C LEU A 157 4.41 7.25 4.82
N GLN A 158 5.63 7.79 4.76
CA GLN A 158 5.86 9.14 4.26
C GLN A 158 5.37 9.30 2.81
N THR A 159 5.58 8.28 1.99
CA THR A 159 5.11 8.28 0.60
C THR A 159 3.59 8.17 0.53
N ALA A 160 2.97 7.34 1.35
CA ALA A 160 1.51 7.25 1.43
C ALA A 160 0.88 8.59 1.84
N VAL A 161 1.46 9.29 2.81
CA VAL A 161 1.02 10.64 3.22
C VAL A 161 1.17 11.64 2.07
N ARG A 162 2.30 11.61 1.32
CA ARG A 162 2.49 12.48 0.14
C ARG A 162 1.45 12.21 -0.94
N VAL A 163 1.17 10.94 -1.24
CA VAL A 163 0.12 10.56 -2.21
C VAL A 163 -1.25 11.09 -1.76
N PHE A 164 -1.59 10.96 -0.47
CA PHE A 164 -2.82 11.50 0.08
C PHE A 164 -2.91 13.02 -0.07
N GLN A 165 -1.85 13.74 0.27
CA GLN A 165 -1.78 15.20 0.16
C GLN A 165 -1.91 15.66 -1.29
N SER A 166 -1.21 15.01 -2.23
CA SER A 166 -1.29 15.30 -3.67
C SER A 166 -2.72 15.11 -4.19
N ARG A 167 -3.43 14.08 -3.74
CA ARG A 167 -4.82 13.83 -4.13
C ARG A 167 -5.81 14.85 -3.58
N LYS A 168 -5.52 15.47 -2.45
CA LYS A 168 -6.34 16.54 -1.83
C LYS A 168 -6.04 17.93 -2.38
N ARG A 169 -4.92 18.10 -3.08
CA ARG A 169 -4.54 19.38 -3.65
C ARG A 169 -5.60 19.84 -4.66
N ARG A 170 -6.11 21.03 -4.45
CA ARG A 170 -6.95 21.73 -5.43
C ARG A 170 -6.04 22.60 -6.29
N ILE A 171 -6.10 22.41 -7.59
CA ILE A 171 -5.38 23.22 -8.56
C ILE A 171 -6.31 24.38 -8.95
N PRO A 172 -5.89 25.65 -8.81
CA PRO A 172 -6.65 26.79 -9.29
C PRO A 172 -6.91 26.67 -10.80
N THR A 173 -8.04 27.16 -11.28
CA THR A 173 -8.42 27.06 -12.71
C THR A 173 -7.42 27.78 -13.60
N SER A 174 -6.81 28.87 -13.14
CA SER A 174 -5.75 29.57 -13.87
C SER A 174 -4.53 28.68 -14.09
N GLU A 175 -4.00 28.07 -13.02
CA GLU A 175 -2.86 27.15 -13.08
C GLU A 175 -3.17 25.95 -13.98
N PHE A 176 -4.38 25.40 -13.92
CA PHE A 176 -4.83 24.31 -14.77
C PHE A 176 -4.85 24.71 -16.25
N ASN A 177 -5.40 25.90 -16.57
CA ASN A 177 -5.45 26.41 -17.93
C ASN A 177 -4.05 26.66 -18.52
N ASP A 178 -3.12 27.17 -17.71
CA ASP A 178 -1.73 27.41 -18.14
C ASP A 178 -1.03 26.13 -18.62
N TYR A 179 -1.39 24.97 -18.05
CA TYR A 179 -0.84 23.68 -18.46
C TYR A 179 -1.62 23.01 -19.59
N ILE A 180 -2.94 23.16 -19.65
CA ILE A 180 -3.79 22.41 -20.60
C ILE A 180 -3.91 23.14 -21.95
N LEU A 181 -4.06 24.46 -21.95
CA LEU A 181 -4.24 25.22 -23.18
C LEU A 181 -3.11 25.06 -24.21
N PRO A 182 -1.82 24.92 -23.82
CA PRO A 182 -0.76 24.66 -24.78
C PRO A 182 -0.78 23.26 -25.41
N VAL A 183 -1.57 22.33 -24.85
CA VAL A 183 -1.60 20.90 -25.26
C VAL A 183 -2.83 20.58 -26.10
N ILE A 184 -3.86 21.44 -26.09
CA ILE A 184 -5.07 21.36 -26.91
C ILE A 184 -4.91 22.17 -28.18
#